data_0d60ad9e026325af3ee2a91ea6de124a
#
_entry.id   0d60ad9e026325af3ee2a91ea6de124a
#
_cell.length_a   1.000
_cell.length_b   1.000
_cell.length_c   1.000
_cell.angle_alpha   90.00
_cell.angle_beta   90.00
_cell.angle_gamma   90.00
#
_symmetry.space_group_name_H-M   'P 1'
#
loop_
_entity.id
_entity.type
_entity.pdbx_description
1 polymer ?
#
loop_
_entity_poly.entity_id
_entity_poly.type
_entity_poly.pdbx_seq_one_letter_code
_entity_poly.pdbx_strand_id
1 'polypeptide(L)'
;VFEQEDLFHPGFLDISQAFVRHAGLDVALRQLVMDSRQIVFSNYIVARPAFWRRWLALNEQLFALCEQGEGELADGLRRESSYPGSVPCKVFLMERLASLILTLEPNWRVRAYNTFDCAWSASRLNQFKLEAVLSDALKIAMREQGFAQYRDAFAALRDKLR
;
A
#
# COMPACT_ATOMS: atom_id res chain seq x y z
N VAL A 1 3.30 0.93 -2.86
CA VAL A 1 2.00 0.25 -2.80
C VAL A 1 0.93 1.15 -3.42
N PHE A 2 0.69 2.36 -2.87
CA PHE A 2 -0.29 3.31 -3.41
C PHE A 2 0.11 3.85 -4.80
N GLU A 3 1.36 4.26 -4.97
CA GLU A 3 1.90 4.76 -6.23
C GLU A 3 1.90 3.69 -7.33
N GLN A 4 2.13 2.43 -6.96
CA GLN A 4 2.05 1.31 -7.90
C GLN A 4 0.64 1.14 -8.43
N GLU A 5 -0.36 1.26 -7.57
CA GLU A 5 -1.76 1.13 -7.96
C GLU A 5 -2.21 2.26 -8.88
N ASP A 6 -1.70 3.45 -8.66
CA ASP A 6 -1.99 4.61 -9.49
C ASP A 6 -1.54 4.44 -10.95
N LEU A 7 -0.56 3.55 -11.21
CA LEU A 7 -0.15 3.18 -12.57
C LEU A 7 -1.22 2.36 -13.31
N PHE A 8 -2.00 1.57 -12.59
CA PHE A 8 -3.06 0.74 -13.15
C PHE A 8 -4.42 1.44 -13.09
N HIS A 9 -4.62 2.30 -12.12
CA HIS A 9 -5.87 3.03 -11.87
C HIS A 9 -5.58 4.53 -11.67
N PRO A 10 -5.44 5.31 -12.75
CA PRO A 10 -5.08 6.73 -12.68
C PRO A 10 -6.01 7.52 -11.76
N GLY A 11 -5.42 8.29 -10.84
CA GLY A 11 -6.13 9.06 -9.81
C GLY A 11 -6.39 8.28 -8.51
N PHE A 12 -6.00 7.01 -8.43
CA PHE A 12 -6.16 6.20 -7.22
C PHE A 12 -5.40 6.78 -6.03
N LEU A 13 -4.18 7.27 -6.26
CA LEU A 13 -3.37 7.85 -5.20
C LEU A 13 -4.00 9.12 -4.62
N ASP A 14 -4.59 9.96 -5.44
CA ASP A 14 -5.23 11.20 -4.99
C ASP A 14 -6.52 10.91 -4.21
N ILE A 15 -7.33 9.95 -4.67
CA ILE A 15 -8.51 9.47 -3.94
C ILE A 15 -8.10 8.84 -2.59
N SER A 16 -7.05 8.02 -2.59
CA SER A 16 -6.51 7.42 -1.37
C SER A 16 -6.01 8.47 -0.39
N GLN A 17 -5.34 9.52 -0.88
CA GLN A 17 -4.89 10.65 -0.06
C GLN A 17 -6.07 11.43 0.53
N ALA A 18 -7.13 11.63 -0.25
CA ALA A 18 -8.34 12.29 0.22
C ALA A 18 -9.04 11.46 1.33
N PHE A 19 -9.14 10.15 1.15
CA PHE A 19 -9.68 9.26 2.18
C PHE A 19 -8.84 9.29 3.47
N VAL A 20 -7.52 9.22 3.36
CA VAL A 20 -6.62 9.25 4.53
C VAL A 20 -6.81 10.52 5.34
N ARG A 21 -6.96 11.68 4.68
CA ARG A 21 -7.30 12.95 5.33
C ARG A 21 -8.69 12.92 5.97
N HIS A 22 -9.69 12.38 5.27
CA HIS A 22 -11.05 12.21 5.79
C HIS A 22 -11.06 11.35 7.06
N ALA A 23 -10.24 10.30 7.11
CA ALA A 23 -10.07 9.43 8.27
C ALA A 23 -9.24 10.06 9.40
N GLY A 24 -8.85 11.33 9.29
CA GLY A 24 -8.08 12.06 10.30
C GLY A 24 -6.61 11.63 10.40
N LEU A 25 -6.06 11.01 9.37
CA LEU A 25 -4.65 10.60 9.33
C LEU A 25 -3.83 11.69 8.63
N ASP A 26 -2.91 12.30 9.37
CA ASP A 26 -1.99 13.33 8.84
C ASP A 26 -0.75 12.66 8.23
N VAL A 27 -0.87 12.23 6.99
CA VAL A 27 0.22 11.59 6.25
C VAL A 27 0.17 11.90 4.77
N ALA A 28 1.34 12.13 4.16
CA ALA A 28 1.50 12.26 2.72
C ALA A 28 1.84 10.88 2.13
N LEU A 29 0.87 10.24 1.47
CA LEU A 29 1.03 8.88 0.92
C LEU A 29 2.19 8.77 -0.09
N ARG A 30 2.46 9.84 -0.86
CA ARG A 30 3.58 9.89 -1.81
C ARG A 30 4.96 9.83 -1.15
N GLN A 31 5.05 10.16 0.14
CA GLN A 31 6.30 10.18 0.88
C GLN A 31 6.55 8.91 1.69
N LEU A 32 5.55 8.02 1.76
CA LEU A 32 5.67 6.78 2.53
C LEU A 32 6.64 5.80 1.87
N VAL A 33 7.56 5.31 2.67
CA VAL A 33 8.43 4.19 2.32
C VAL A 33 7.94 2.96 3.08
N MET A 34 7.56 1.93 2.33
CA MET A 34 7.07 0.66 2.86
C MET A 34 7.97 -0.47 2.39
N ASP A 35 8.62 -1.15 3.31
CA ASP A 35 9.42 -2.36 3.05
C ASP A 35 8.63 -3.64 3.36
N SER A 36 9.24 -4.80 3.26
CA SER A 36 8.61 -6.11 3.49
C SER A 36 7.94 -6.25 4.86
N ARG A 37 8.31 -5.42 5.85
CA ARG A 37 7.69 -5.43 7.19
C ARG A 37 6.34 -4.73 7.24
N GLN A 38 6.03 -3.86 6.30
CA GLN A 38 4.78 -3.10 6.24
C GLN A 38 3.88 -3.52 5.09
N ILE A 39 4.45 -4.06 4.01
CA ILE A 39 3.66 -4.39 2.83
C ILE A 39 2.85 -5.66 3.08
N VAL A 40 1.52 -5.51 2.99
CA VAL A 40 0.56 -6.61 3.00
C VAL A 40 -0.16 -6.59 1.65
N PHE A 41 -0.10 -7.69 0.92
CA PHE A 41 -0.81 -7.85 -0.35
C PHE A 41 -2.11 -8.63 -0.12
N SER A 42 -3.19 -8.17 -0.76
CA SER A 42 -4.49 -8.87 -0.80
C SER A 42 -4.96 -9.37 0.58
N ASN A 43 -4.65 -8.63 1.64
CA ASN A 43 -4.97 -8.97 3.03
C ASN A 43 -4.42 -10.33 3.52
N TYR A 44 -3.37 -10.85 2.92
CA TYR A 44 -2.66 -12.03 3.44
C TYR A 44 -1.91 -11.67 4.74
N ILE A 45 -2.64 -11.66 5.83
CA ILE A 45 -2.11 -11.29 7.16
C ILE A 45 -2.75 -12.16 8.25
N VAL A 46 -1.92 -12.62 9.16
CA VAL A 46 -2.37 -13.21 10.42
C VAL A 46 -2.06 -12.24 11.54
N ALA A 47 -3.06 -11.77 12.24
CA ALA A 47 -2.90 -10.73 13.24
C ALA A 47 -3.72 -10.99 14.51
N ARG A 48 -3.32 -10.35 15.60
CA ARG A 48 -4.08 -10.37 16.86
C ARG A 48 -5.38 -9.56 16.71
N PRO A 49 -6.41 -9.84 17.53
CA PRO A 49 -7.70 -9.13 17.46
C PRO A 49 -7.58 -7.60 17.56
N ALA A 50 -6.58 -7.09 18.29
CA ALA A 50 -6.35 -5.64 18.40
C ALA A 50 -6.03 -5.00 17.04
N PHE A 51 -5.21 -5.65 16.21
CA PHE A 51 -4.91 -5.18 14.86
C PHE A 51 -6.16 -5.20 13.98
N TRP A 52 -6.94 -6.28 14.04
CA TRP A 52 -8.18 -6.40 13.27
C TRP A 52 -9.22 -5.35 13.66
N ARG A 53 -9.33 -5.00 14.94
CA ARG A 53 -10.20 -3.89 15.37
C ARG A 53 -9.75 -2.54 14.78
N ARG A 54 -8.44 -2.30 14.74
CA ARG A 54 -7.89 -1.08 14.13
C ARG A 54 -8.14 -1.03 12.63
N TRP A 55 -7.89 -2.15 11.94
CA TRP A 55 -8.15 -2.30 10.52
C TRP A 55 -9.64 -2.12 10.20
N LEU A 56 -10.52 -2.76 10.99
CA LEU A 56 -11.96 -2.67 10.83
C LEU A 56 -12.45 -1.23 11.01
N ALA A 57 -11.98 -0.51 12.02
CA ALA A 57 -12.37 0.88 12.26
C ALA A 57 -12.08 1.81 11.07
N LEU A 58 -10.99 1.59 10.32
CA LEU A 58 -10.73 2.34 9.08
C LEU A 58 -11.64 1.87 7.92
N ASN A 59 -11.88 0.57 7.83
CA ASN A 59 -12.75 0.03 6.79
C ASN A 59 -14.21 0.40 6.98
N GLU A 60 -14.69 0.53 8.22
CA GLU A 60 -16.03 1.02 8.52
C GLU A 60 -16.22 2.47 8.06
N GLN A 61 -15.21 3.33 8.25
CA GLN A 61 -15.23 4.69 7.70
C GLN A 61 -15.25 4.69 6.17
N LEU A 62 -14.41 3.86 5.55
CA LEU A 62 -14.39 3.69 4.10
C LEU A 62 -15.74 3.20 3.57
N PHE A 63 -16.33 2.21 4.23
CA PHE A 63 -17.62 1.64 3.87
C PHE A 63 -18.73 2.68 4.02
N ALA A 64 -18.83 3.37 5.17
CA ALA A 64 -19.84 4.40 5.41
C ALA A 64 -19.77 5.51 4.34
N LEU A 65 -18.56 5.95 4.01
CA LEU A 65 -18.35 6.94 2.96
C LEU A 65 -18.82 6.44 1.59
N CYS A 66 -18.55 5.18 1.27
CA CYS A 66 -18.97 4.60 0.00
C CYS A 66 -20.48 4.35 -0.09
N GLU A 67 -21.14 4.01 1.00
CA GLU A 67 -22.58 3.68 0.98
C GLU A 67 -23.48 4.90 1.18
N GLN A 68 -23.03 5.86 1.99
CA GLN A 68 -23.84 7.00 2.44
C GLN A 68 -23.24 8.36 2.08
N GLY A 69 -21.98 8.43 1.71
CA GLY A 69 -21.29 9.66 1.38
C GLY A 69 -21.70 10.22 0.02
N GLU A 70 -21.55 11.53 -0.12
CA GLU A 70 -21.77 12.29 -1.34
C GLU A 70 -20.48 13.03 -1.75
N GLY A 71 -20.39 13.42 -3.02
CA GLY A 71 -19.30 14.23 -3.56
C GLY A 71 -18.13 13.42 -4.10
N GLU A 72 -17.12 14.13 -4.59
CA GLU A 72 -16.01 13.59 -5.39
C GLU A 72 -15.29 12.40 -4.74
N LEU A 73 -15.09 12.44 -3.43
CA LEU A 73 -14.39 11.36 -2.74
C LEU A 73 -15.20 10.07 -2.76
N ALA A 74 -16.48 10.15 -2.41
CA ALA A 74 -17.38 8.99 -2.40
C ALA A 74 -17.56 8.41 -3.82
N ASP A 75 -17.73 9.28 -4.80
CA ASP A 75 -17.87 8.90 -6.22
C ASP A 75 -16.58 8.27 -6.76
N GLY A 76 -15.43 8.85 -6.41
CA GLY A 76 -14.14 8.30 -6.79
C GLY A 76 -13.87 6.91 -6.20
N LEU A 77 -14.27 6.67 -4.95
CA LEU A 77 -14.14 5.36 -4.30
C LEU A 77 -15.10 4.31 -4.89
N ARG A 78 -16.28 4.71 -5.36
CA ARG A 78 -17.27 3.84 -6.03
C ARG A 78 -16.91 3.58 -7.49
N ARG A 79 -16.08 4.45 -8.10
CA ARG A 79 -15.69 4.32 -9.51
C ARG A 79 -15.11 2.94 -9.77
N GLU A 80 -15.58 2.32 -10.86
CA GLU A 80 -15.03 1.07 -11.36
C GLU A 80 -13.56 1.25 -11.78
N SER A 81 -12.77 0.27 -11.43
CA SER A 81 -11.37 0.19 -11.85
C SER A 81 -11.25 -0.43 -13.24
N SER A 82 -10.06 -0.40 -13.81
CA SER A 82 -9.73 -1.14 -15.03
C SER A 82 -9.56 -2.65 -14.82
N TYR A 83 -9.77 -3.14 -13.58
CA TYR A 83 -9.62 -4.55 -13.27
C TYR A 83 -10.81 -5.37 -13.83
N PRO A 84 -10.57 -6.53 -14.43
CA PRO A 84 -11.64 -7.39 -14.93
C PRO A 84 -12.67 -7.74 -13.84
N GLY A 85 -13.97 -7.60 -14.14
CA GLY A 85 -15.05 -7.95 -13.22
C GLY A 85 -15.66 -6.77 -12.45
N SER A 86 -15.47 -5.55 -12.93
CA SER A 86 -16.11 -4.32 -12.36
C SER A 86 -15.85 -4.14 -10.86
N VAL A 87 -14.57 -4.21 -10.49
CA VAL A 87 -14.15 -4.04 -9.09
C VAL A 87 -13.99 -2.55 -8.78
N PRO A 88 -14.72 -1.98 -7.80
CA PRO A 88 -14.61 -0.56 -7.46
C PRO A 88 -13.30 -0.22 -6.76
N CYS A 89 -12.83 1.02 -6.92
CA CYS A 89 -11.58 1.53 -6.35
C CYS A 89 -11.47 1.34 -4.83
N LYS A 90 -12.60 1.36 -4.10
CA LYS A 90 -12.64 1.11 -2.65
C LYS A 90 -11.99 -0.22 -2.25
N VAL A 91 -12.10 -1.26 -3.07
CA VAL A 91 -11.54 -2.59 -2.77
C VAL A 91 -10.02 -2.54 -2.73
N PHE A 92 -9.40 -1.87 -3.70
CA PHE A 92 -7.95 -1.69 -3.73
C PHE A 92 -7.44 -0.83 -2.58
N LEU A 93 -8.22 0.18 -2.16
CA LEU A 93 -7.87 0.96 -0.98
C LEU A 93 -7.97 0.12 0.30
N MET A 94 -9.04 -0.66 0.47
CA MET A 94 -9.22 -1.57 1.61
C MET A 94 -8.02 -2.52 1.77
N GLU A 95 -7.53 -3.09 0.69
CA GLU A 95 -6.36 -3.98 0.70
C GLU A 95 -5.08 -3.29 1.18
N ARG A 96 -4.98 -1.97 1.05
CA ARG A 96 -3.80 -1.19 1.43
C ARG A 96 -3.84 -0.63 2.83
N LEU A 97 -5.00 -0.67 3.49
CA LEU A 97 -5.14 -0.14 4.86
C LEU A 97 -4.32 -0.91 5.88
N ALA A 98 -4.13 -2.23 5.70
CA ALA A 98 -3.24 -3.00 6.57
C ALA A 98 -1.79 -2.49 6.48
N SER A 99 -1.29 -2.27 5.27
CA SER A 99 0.05 -1.71 5.05
C SER A 99 0.18 -0.29 5.60
N LEU A 100 -0.86 0.51 5.48
CA LEU A 100 -0.89 1.87 6.03
C LEU A 100 -0.78 1.86 7.56
N ILE A 101 -1.59 1.04 8.24
CA ILE A 101 -1.55 0.88 9.71
C ILE A 101 -0.15 0.48 10.16
N LEU A 102 0.45 -0.54 9.54
CA LEU A 102 1.78 -1.02 9.89
C LEU A 102 2.88 0.02 9.65
N THR A 103 2.64 0.95 8.74
CA THR A 103 3.59 2.04 8.44
C THR A 103 3.48 3.18 9.43
N LEU A 104 2.27 3.56 9.81
CA LEU A 104 2.01 4.72 10.67
C LEU A 104 2.10 4.41 12.16
N GLU A 105 1.86 3.16 12.55
CA GLU A 105 1.78 2.74 13.94
C GLU A 105 2.95 1.79 14.28
N PRO A 106 4.13 2.30 14.69
CA PRO A 106 5.35 1.51 14.87
C PRO A 106 5.30 0.54 16.06
N ASN A 107 4.26 0.62 16.89
CA ASN A 107 4.09 -0.25 18.07
C ASN A 107 3.69 -1.69 17.73
N TRP A 108 3.30 -1.95 16.49
CA TRP A 108 2.99 -3.31 16.06
C TRP A 108 4.27 -4.15 15.90
N ARG A 109 4.34 -5.26 16.61
CA ARG A 109 5.43 -6.23 16.41
C ARG A 109 5.11 -7.08 15.19
N VAL A 110 5.85 -6.86 14.13
CA VAL A 110 5.64 -7.52 12.83
C VAL A 110 6.71 -8.58 12.60
N ARG A 111 6.28 -9.70 12.05
CA ARG A 111 7.16 -10.70 11.43
C ARG A 111 6.79 -10.81 9.97
N ALA A 112 7.63 -10.30 9.11
CA ALA A 112 7.47 -10.46 7.68
C ALA A 112 7.63 -11.92 7.28
N TYR A 113 6.76 -12.41 6.40
CA TYR A 113 6.96 -13.67 5.71
C TYR A 113 7.96 -13.44 4.57
N ASN A 114 8.82 -14.42 4.30
CA ASN A 114 9.76 -14.31 3.18
C ASN A 114 9.02 -14.52 1.84
N THR A 115 8.53 -13.44 1.27
CA THR A 115 7.81 -13.46 -0.01
C THR A 115 8.71 -13.87 -1.18
N PHE A 116 10.04 -13.72 -1.03
CA PHE A 116 11.00 -14.13 -2.06
C PHE A 116 11.05 -15.65 -2.27
N ASP A 117 10.54 -16.44 -1.33
CA ASP A 117 10.48 -17.89 -1.47
C ASP A 117 9.29 -18.36 -2.36
N CYS A 118 8.25 -17.56 -2.52
CA CYS A 118 7.01 -17.98 -3.18
C CYS A 118 6.43 -17.02 -4.21
N ALA A 119 6.80 -15.73 -4.22
CA ALA A 119 6.11 -14.70 -5.00
C ALA A 119 6.56 -14.60 -6.48
N TRP A 120 7.55 -15.38 -6.91
CA TRP A 120 8.16 -15.20 -8.22
C TRP A 120 7.34 -15.78 -9.38
N SER A 121 6.59 -16.83 -9.15
CA SER A 121 6.02 -17.67 -10.23
C SER A 121 4.92 -17.00 -11.05
N ALA A 122 4.25 -15.97 -10.51
CA ALA A 122 3.09 -15.32 -11.13
C ALA A 122 3.34 -13.87 -11.57
N SER A 123 4.54 -13.33 -11.38
CA SER A 123 4.82 -11.92 -11.67
C SER A 123 5.96 -11.73 -12.66
N ARG A 124 5.96 -10.59 -13.38
CA ARG A 124 7.09 -10.15 -14.20
C ARG A 124 8.39 -10.01 -13.40
N LEU A 125 8.30 -9.86 -12.08
CA LEU A 125 9.43 -9.75 -11.17
C LEU A 125 10.32 -10.99 -11.18
N ASN A 126 9.86 -12.13 -11.69
CA ASN A 126 10.69 -13.32 -11.83
C ASN A 126 11.98 -13.08 -12.65
N GLN A 127 11.94 -12.14 -13.60
CA GLN A 127 13.11 -11.72 -14.40
C GLN A 127 14.04 -10.76 -13.63
N PHE A 128 13.56 -10.14 -12.55
CA PHE A 128 14.23 -9.08 -11.80
C PHE A 128 14.37 -9.42 -10.32
N LYS A 129 14.72 -10.67 -10.02
CA LYS A 129 14.80 -11.15 -8.62
C LYS A 129 15.80 -10.35 -7.79
N LEU A 130 16.96 -10.08 -8.35
CA LEU A 130 18.00 -9.30 -7.66
C LEU A 130 17.51 -7.88 -7.38
N GLU A 131 16.93 -7.23 -8.37
CA GLU A 131 16.42 -5.87 -8.26
C GLU A 131 15.30 -5.79 -7.22
N ALA A 132 14.43 -6.80 -7.14
CA ALA A 132 13.37 -6.85 -6.15
C ALA A 132 13.93 -6.97 -4.72
N VAL A 133 14.91 -7.84 -4.50
CA VAL A 133 15.61 -7.98 -3.22
C VAL A 133 16.33 -6.68 -2.84
N LEU A 134 17.08 -6.10 -3.78
CA LEU A 134 17.77 -4.82 -3.55
C LEU A 134 16.78 -3.67 -3.29
N SER A 135 15.64 -3.65 -3.97
CA SER A 135 14.58 -2.67 -3.73
C SER A 135 14.07 -2.72 -2.29
N ASP A 136 13.84 -3.91 -1.74
CA ASP A 136 13.42 -4.06 -0.34
C ASP A 136 14.53 -3.64 0.64
N ALA A 137 15.75 -4.08 0.40
CA ALA A 137 16.91 -3.70 1.21
C ALA A 137 17.13 -2.19 1.24
N LEU A 138 16.99 -1.51 0.10
CA LEU A 138 17.11 -0.05 0.01
C LEU A 138 15.98 0.66 0.77
N LYS A 139 14.75 0.14 0.73
CA LYS A 139 13.64 0.69 1.52
C LYS A 139 13.88 0.55 3.02
N ILE A 140 14.42 -0.59 3.46
CA ILE A 140 14.81 -0.80 4.86
C ILE A 140 15.86 0.24 5.25
N ALA A 141 16.92 0.40 4.45
CA ALA A 141 17.98 1.38 4.70
C ALA A 141 17.47 2.83 4.72
N MET A 142 16.56 3.19 3.79
CA MET A 142 15.92 4.52 3.80
C MET A 142 15.14 4.78 5.08
N ARG A 143 14.44 3.79 5.61
CA ARG A 143 13.64 3.93 6.84
C ARG A 143 14.52 3.99 8.09
N GLU A 144 15.61 3.25 8.14
CA GLU A 144 16.45 3.12 9.30
C GLU A 144 17.51 4.22 9.40
N GLN A 145 18.06 4.64 8.27
CA GLN A 145 19.20 5.57 8.21
C GLN A 145 18.87 6.91 7.54
N GLY A 146 17.92 6.95 6.62
CA GLY A 146 17.44 8.17 5.99
C GLY A 146 18.42 8.83 4.99
N PHE A 147 19.51 8.18 4.60
CA PHE A 147 20.50 8.76 3.70
C PHE A 147 19.95 8.96 2.30
N ALA A 148 20.19 10.14 1.72
CA ALA A 148 19.69 10.50 0.37
C ALA A 148 20.16 9.52 -0.70
N GLN A 149 21.39 9.00 -0.60
CA GLN A 149 21.97 8.04 -1.53
C GLN A 149 21.15 6.76 -1.70
N TYR A 150 20.47 6.31 -0.63
CA TYR A 150 19.58 5.14 -0.73
C TYR A 150 18.33 5.45 -1.54
N ARG A 151 17.83 6.68 -1.46
CA ARG A 151 16.68 7.13 -2.26
C ARG A 151 17.04 7.20 -3.74
N ASP A 152 18.20 7.76 -4.05
CA ASP A 152 18.68 7.87 -5.43
C ASP A 152 18.94 6.47 -6.05
N ALA A 153 19.58 5.58 -5.29
CA ALA A 153 19.80 4.20 -5.70
C ALA A 153 18.46 3.45 -5.90
N PHE A 154 17.48 3.65 -5.02
CA PHE A 154 16.16 3.07 -5.16
C PHE A 154 15.43 3.60 -6.38
N ALA A 155 15.51 4.90 -6.68
CA ALA A 155 14.88 5.49 -7.86
C ALA A 155 15.46 4.90 -9.15
N ALA A 156 16.78 4.83 -9.26
CA ALA A 156 17.47 4.23 -10.41
C ALA A 156 17.13 2.75 -10.60
N LEU A 157 16.96 2.00 -9.50
CA LEU A 157 16.56 0.60 -9.52
C LEU A 157 15.10 0.44 -9.97
N ARG A 158 14.19 1.25 -9.43
CA ARG A 158 12.77 1.26 -9.77
C ARG A 158 12.53 1.54 -11.25
N ASP A 159 13.31 2.43 -11.85
CA ASP A 159 13.17 2.79 -13.26
C ASP A 159 13.51 1.63 -14.20
N LYS A 160 14.33 0.65 -13.75
CA LYS A 160 14.56 -0.61 -14.48
C LYS A 160 13.39 -1.58 -14.40
N LEU A 161 12.54 -1.45 -13.38
CA LEU A 161 11.40 -2.36 -13.13
C LEU A 161 10.10 -1.88 -13.80
N ARG A 162 10.08 -0.67 -14.36
CA ARG A 162 8.97 -0.07 -15.11
C ARG A 162 9.04 -0.40 -16.59
#